data_3b3de0fcf1f8d458a05590ddf4eb8dd3
#
_entry.id   3b3de0fcf1f8d458a05590ddf4eb8dd3
#
_cell.length_a   1.000
_cell.length_b   1.000
_cell.length_c   1.000
_cell.angle_alpha   90.00
_cell.angle_beta   90.00
_cell.angle_gamma   90.00
#
_symmetry.space_group_name_H-M   'P 1'
#
loop_
_entity.id
_entity.type
_entity.pdbx_description
1 polymer ?
#
loop_
_entity_poly.entity_id
_entity_poly.type
_entity_poly.pdbx_seq_one_letter_code
_entity_poly.pdbx_strand_id
1 'polypeptide(L)'
;MRGDLFRLRPGQESAGHEQRGPRYAVAIQSDGILLATLIVAPTSTSAQAAIFRPEIELDGTRTRVLVDQMRAVDASRLGDFAGRLNAVETGEVDRAVRLMLGVL
;
A
#
# COMPACT_ATOMS: atom_id res chain seq x y z
N MET A 1 -12.91 -1.59 -0.76
CA MET A 1 -11.84 -0.61 -0.46
C MET A 1 -10.57 -1.33 -0.03
N ARG A 2 -10.63 -2.23 0.95
CA ARG A 2 -9.45 -3.00 1.32
C ARG A 2 -8.93 -3.80 0.13
N GLY A 3 -7.63 -3.69 -0.14
CA GLY A 3 -7.02 -4.29 -1.32
C GLY A 3 -7.06 -3.45 -2.58
N ASP A 4 -7.73 -2.30 -2.54
CA ASP A 4 -7.69 -1.37 -3.66
C ASP A 4 -6.39 -0.59 -3.65
N LEU A 5 -5.89 -0.27 -4.85
CA LEU A 5 -4.72 0.58 -5.02
C LEU A 5 -5.17 1.97 -5.41
N PHE A 6 -4.54 2.96 -4.80
CA PHE A 6 -4.78 4.36 -5.07
C PHE A 6 -3.48 5.09 -5.32
N ARG A 7 -3.54 6.09 -6.17
CA ARG A 7 -2.44 7.02 -6.31
C ARG A 7 -2.41 7.89 -5.06
N LEU A 8 -1.22 8.04 -4.45
CA LEU A 8 -1.06 8.89 -3.29
C LEU A 8 -0.73 10.31 -3.73
N ARG A 9 -1.47 11.27 -3.19
CA ARG A 9 -1.14 12.67 -3.33
C ARG A 9 0.01 13.01 -2.38
N PRO A 10 0.92 13.91 -2.78
CA PRO A 10 2.02 14.31 -1.89
C PRO A 10 1.48 14.91 -0.60
N GLY A 11 2.12 14.58 0.52
CA GLY A 11 1.88 15.24 1.79
C GLY A 11 2.98 16.25 2.08
N GLN A 12 2.78 17.08 3.09
CA GLN A 12 3.76 18.10 3.46
C GLN A 12 5.07 17.46 3.92
N GLU A 13 5.00 16.33 4.58
CA GLU A 13 6.17 15.63 5.11
C GLU A 13 7.03 14.99 4.04
N SER A 14 6.57 14.93 2.81
CA SER A 14 7.35 14.32 1.72
C SER A 14 8.33 15.27 1.07
N ALA A 15 8.34 16.54 1.47
CA ALA A 15 9.21 17.53 0.85
C ALA A 15 10.68 17.18 1.11
N GLY A 16 11.48 17.19 0.06
CA GLY A 16 12.92 17.01 0.13
C GLY A 16 13.40 15.58 -0.05
N HIS A 17 12.59 14.59 0.26
CA HIS A 17 12.99 13.17 0.17
C HIS A 17 11.97 12.30 -0.55
N GLU A 18 10.95 12.89 -1.08
CA GLU A 18 9.92 12.14 -1.77
C GLU A 18 10.47 11.51 -3.04
N GLN A 19 9.90 10.38 -3.40
CA GLN A 19 10.21 9.74 -4.66
C GLN A 19 9.71 10.58 -5.82
N ARG A 20 10.44 10.52 -6.90
CA ARG A 20 10.01 11.14 -8.15
C ARG A 20 9.00 10.23 -8.84
N GLY A 21 8.03 10.84 -9.51
CA GLY A 21 7.01 10.13 -10.24
C GLY A 21 5.82 9.71 -9.38
N PRO A 22 4.87 9.00 -9.95
CA PRO A 22 3.66 8.61 -9.25
C PRO A 22 3.95 7.62 -8.13
N ARG A 23 3.23 7.78 -7.02
CA ARG A 23 3.30 6.89 -5.89
C ARG A 23 1.93 6.26 -5.69
N TYR A 24 1.94 4.97 -5.36
CA TYR A 24 0.71 4.20 -5.16
C TYR A 24 0.74 3.55 -3.80
N ALA A 25 -0.45 3.27 -3.28
CA ALA A 25 -0.59 2.59 -2.01
C ALA A 25 -1.77 1.65 -2.05
N VAL A 26 -1.65 0.57 -1.29
CA VAL A 26 -2.71 -0.43 -1.12
C VAL A 26 -3.45 -0.12 0.16
N ALA A 27 -4.78 -0.07 0.11
CA ALA A 27 -5.61 0.07 1.30
C ALA A 27 -5.55 -1.22 2.11
N ILE A 28 -5.09 -1.11 3.34
CA ILE A 28 -4.93 -2.24 4.26
C ILE A 28 -6.06 -2.28 5.28
N GLN A 29 -6.59 -1.12 5.65
CA GLN A 29 -7.59 -1.02 6.71
C GLN A 29 -8.86 -1.79 6.36
N SER A 30 -9.46 -2.40 7.38
CA SER A 30 -10.74 -3.10 7.24
C SER A 30 -11.82 -2.15 6.73
N ASP A 31 -12.65 -2.64 5.81
CA ASP A 31 -13.77 -1.88 5.28
C ASP A 31 -14.83 -1.56 6.34
N GLY A 32 -14.84 -2.31 7.43
CA GLY A 32 -15.80 -2.09 8.50
C GLY A 32 -15.44 -0.93 9.43
N ILE A 33 -14.28 -0.31 9.25
CA ILE A 33 -13.82 0.78 10.12
C ILE A 33 -13.69 2.04 9.29
N LEU A 34 -14.56 3.02 9.55
CA LEU A 34 -14.60 4.27 8.81
C LEU A 34 -14.04 5.39 9.67
N LEU A 35 -12.89 5.91 9.27
CA LEU A 35 -12.18 6.98 9.97
C LEU A 35 -11.81 8.07 8.97
N ALA A 36 -11.39 9.23 9.48
CA ALA A 36 -10.84 10.29 8.64
C ALA A 36 -9.47 9.91 8.06
N THR A 37 -8.80 8.92 8.66
CA THR A 37 -7.54 8.37 8.17
C THR A 37 -7.75 6.96 7.66
N LEU A 38 -6.82 6.50 6.83
CA LEU A 38 -6.84 5.15 6.29
C LEU A 38 -5.45 4.54 6.40
N ILE A 39 -5.37 3.30 6.90
CA ILE A 39 -4.09 2.58 6.93
C ILE A 39 -3.82 2.03 5.53
N VAL A 40 -2.68 2.41 4.99
CA VAL A 40 -2.23 2.00 3.67
C VAL A 40 -0.80 1.49 3.72
N ALA A 41 -0.41 0.70 2.72
CA ALA A 41 0.98 0.30 2.52
C ALA A 41 1.43 0.86 1.16
N PRO A 42 2.52 1.63 1.13
CA PRO A 42 3.02 2.16 -0.14
C PRO A 42 3.62 1.04 -0.99
N THR A 43 3.79 1.32 -2.27
CA THR A 43 4.43 0.38 -3.20
C THR A 43 5.73 0.95 -3.73
N SER A 44 6.62 0.07 -4.19
CA SER A 44 7.88 0.48 -4.79
C SER A 44 8.33 -0.55 -5.82
N THR A 45 8.74 -0.06 -6.99
CA THR A 45 9.30 -0.92 -8.05
C THR A 45 10.77 -1.23 -7.81
N SER A 46 11.43 -0.47 -6.93
CA SER A 46 12.87 -0.60 -6.68
C SER A 46 13.21 -1.20 -5.32
N ALA A 47 12.22 -1.55 -4.52
CA ALA A 47 12.47 -2.08 -3.18
C ALA A 47 13.12 -3.46 -3.25
N GLN A 48 13.99 -3.75 -2.30
CA GLN A 48 14.59 -5.07 -2.17
C GLN A 48 13.53 -6.10 -1.76
N ALA A 49 13.71 -7.33 -2.24
CA ALA A 49 12.82 -8.43 -1.90
C ALA A 49 12.90 -8.76 -0.42
N ALA A 50 11.73 -9.04 0.17
CA ALA A 50 11.62 -9.50 1.54
C ALA A 50 10.29 -10.24 1.68
N ILE A 51 10.19 -11.15 2.67
CA ILE A 51 8.97 -11.94 2.86
C ILE A 51 7.78 -11.07 3.27
N PHE A 52 8.03 -9.87 3.79
CA PHE A 52 6.99 -8.90 4.14
C PHE A 52 6.79 -7.83 3.07
N ARG A 53 7.34 -8.03 1.87
CA ARG A 53 7.17 -7.15 0.72
C ARG A 53 6.66 -7.94 -0.47
N PRO A 54 5.40 -8.37 -0.43
CA PRO A 54 4.85 -9.18 -1.51
C PRO A 54 4.86 -8.44 -2.84
N GLU A 55 5.13 -9.19 -3.89
CA GLU A 55 5.15 -8.66 -5.24
C GLU A 55 3.74 -8.70 -5.81
N ILE A 56 3.34 -7.61 -6.44
CA ILE A 56 2.07 -7.50 -7.13
C ILE A 56 2.29 -6.95 -8.52
N GLU A 57 1.25 -6.96 -9.32
CA GLU A 57 1.29 -6.35 -10.64
C GLU A 57 0.33 -5.16 -10.70
N LEU A 58 0.84 -4.03 -11.16
CA LEU A 58 0.06 -2.82 -11.33
C LEU A 58 0.31 -2.30 -12.74
N ASP A 59 -0.74 -2.31 -13.58
CA ASP A 59 -0.65 -1.87 -14.99
C ASP A 59 0.49 -2.57 -15.75
N GLY A 60 0.64 -3.88 -15.55
CA GLY A 60 1.66 -4.66 -16.23
C GLY A 60 3.06 -4.50 -15.65
N THR A 61 3.22 -3.72 -14.61
CA THR A 61 4.52 -3.50 -13.95
C THR A 61 4.53 -4.20 -12.60
N ARG A 62 5.58 -4.96 -12.34
CA ARG A 62 5.78 -5.59 -11.04
C ARG A 62 6.23 -4.54 -10.05
N THR A 63 5.61 -4.56 -8.88
CA THR A 63 5.95 -3.67 -7.78
C THR A 63 5.81 -4.43 -6.48
N ARG A 64 6.38 -3.92 -5.40
CA ARG A 64 6.28 -4.55 -4.10
C ARG A 64 5.45 -3.71 -3.17
N VAL A 65 4.61 -4.37 -2.39
CA VAL A 65 3.84 -3.72 -1.34
C VAL A 65 4.72 -3.67 -0.09
N LEU A 66 5.00 -2.47 0.37
CA LEU A 66 5.91 -2.26 1.50
C LEU A 66 5.12 -2.33 2.80
N VAL A 67 4.78 -3.54 3.22
CA VAL A 67 4.00 -3.75 4.45
C VAL A 67 4.75 -3.24 5.67
N ASP A 68 6.08 -3.29 5.63
CA ASP A 68 6.92 -2.74 6.69
C ASP A 68 6.82 -1.21 6.82
N GLN A 69 6.24 -0.54 5.85
CA GLN A 69 6.05 0.90 5.86
C GLN A 69 4.58 1.31 5.90
N MET A 70 3.69 0.38 6.26
CA MET A 70 2.29 0.72 6.36
C MET A 70 2.09 1.79 7.42
N ARG A 71 1.14 2.69 7.15
CA ARG A 71 0.89 3.84 8.00
C ARG A 71 -0.51 4.37 7.78
N ALA A 72 -0.98 5.18 8.71
CA ALA A 72 -2.21 5.91 8.54
C ALA A 72 -1.94 7.19 7.76
N VAL A 73 -2.76 7.44 6.76
CA VAL A 73 -2.73 8.69 5.99
C VAL A 73 -4.10 9.34 6.06
N ASP A 74 -4.14 10.66 5.94
CA ASP A 74 -5.42 11.35 5.82
C ASP A 74 -6.10 10.90 4.53
N ALA A 75 -7.41 10.66 4.60
CA ALA A 75 -8.15 10.17 3.43
C ALA A 75 -8.04 11.12 2.24
N SER A 76 -7.82 12.40 2.46
CA SER A 76 -7.64 13.38 1.38
C SER A 76 -6.39 13.12 0.54
N ARG A 77 -5.44 12.32 1.04
CA ARG A 77 -4.25 11.97 0.28
C ARG A 77 -4.48 10.86 -0.74
N LEU A 78 -5.61 10.19 -0.67
CA LEU A 78 -5.95 9.17 -1.65
C LEU A 78 -6.40 9.85 -2.93
N GLY A 79 -5.65 9.64 -4.00
CA GLY A 79 -5.99 10.12 -5.32
C GLY A 79 -6.83 9.12 -6.08
N ASP A 80 -6.56 9.02 -7.37
CA ASP A 80 -7.35 8.18 -8.27
C ASP A 80 -7.19 6.70 -7.93
N PHE A 81 -8.27 5.97 -8.08
CA PHE A 81 -8.25 4.51 -8.04
C PHE A 81 -7.34 4.00 -9.16
N ALA A 82 -6.41 3.12 -8.81
CA ALA A 82 -5.42 2.63 -9.76
C ALA A 82 -5.54 1.14 -10.04
N GLY A 83 -6.27 0.40 -9.22
CA GLY A 83 -6.42 -1.03 -9.43
C GLY A 83 -6.86 -1.75 -8.17
N ARG A 84 -6.92 -3.07 -8.27
CA ARG A 84 -7.35 -3.92 -7.15
C ARG A 84 -6.50 -5.17 -7.13
N LEU A 85 -6.07 -5.58 -5.95
CA LEU A 85 -5.36 -6.83 -5.78
C LEU A 85 -6.26 -7.99 -6.18
N ASN A 86 -5.69 -8.98 -6.86
CA ASN A 86 -6.41 -10.24 -7.10
C ASN A 86 -6.40 -11.10 -5.83
N ALA A 87 -7.05 -12.27 -5.89
CA ALA A 87 -7.18 -13.13 -4.72
C ALA A 87 -5.82 -13.63 -4.20
N VAL A 88 -4.91 -13.97 -5.09
CA VAL A 88 -3.58 -14.44 -4.70
C VAL A 88 -2.78 -13.32 -4.05
N GLU A 89 -2.78 -12.15 -4.67
CA GLU A 89 -2.09 -10.97 -4.13
C GLU A 89 -2.65 -10.57 -2.77
N THR A 90 -3.98 -10.59 -2.63
CA THR A 90 -4.63 -10.30 -1.35
C THR A 90 -4.17 -11.26 -0.27
N GLY A 91 -4.11 -12.55 -0.57
CA GLY A 91 -3.63 -13.55 0.39
C GLY A 91 -2.18 -13.32 0.80
N GLU A 92 -1.33 -12.92 -0.13
CA GLU A 92 0.07 -12.64 0.16
C GLU A 92 0.24 -11.38 1.00
N VAL A 93 -0.53 -10.35 0.71
CA VAL A 93 -0.51 -9.12 1.52
C VAL A 93 -1.02 -9.42 2.93
N ASP A 94 -2.09 -10.19 3.07
CA ASP A 94 -2.60 -10.57 4.39
C ASP A 94 -1.56 -11.33 5.19
N ARG A 95 -0.86 -12.26 4.57
CA ARG A 95 0.21 -13.01 5.23
C ARG A 95 1.32 -12.07 5.68
N ALA A 96 1.72 -11.14 4.83
CA ALA A 96 2.77 -10.19 5.16
C ALA A 96 2.37 -9.29 6.33
N VAL A 97 1.11 -8.85 6.38
CA VAL A 97 0.60 -8.05 7.49
C VAL A 97 0.65 -8.84 8.80
N ARG A 98 0.20 -10.08 8.77
CA ARG A 98 0.23 -10.95 9.96
C ARG A 98 1.66 -11.17 10.43
N LEU A 99 2.55 -11.42 9.50
CA LEU A 99 3.97 -11.61 9.82
C LEU A 99 4.57 -10.36 10.44
N MET A 100 4.31 -9.21 9.84
CA MET A 100 4.86 -7.93 10.30
C MET A 100 4.36 -7.57 11.69
N LEU A 101 3.08 -7.84 11.97
CA LEU A 101 2.46 -7.48 13.24
C LEU A 101 2.57 -8.59 14.29
N GLY A 102 3.08 -9.76 13.91
CA GLY A 102 3.21 -10.87 14.84
C GLY A 102 1.87 -11.47 15.27
N VAL A 103 0.84 -11.40 14.42
CA VAL A 103 -0.47 -11.98 14.72
C VAL A 103 -0.72 -13.19 13.82
N LEU A 104 -1.49 -14.15 14.33
CA LEU A 104 -1.79 -15.39 13.63
C LEU A 104 -2.95 -15.23 12.65
#